data_0020998744870fd2e1a731d9428ccbd0
#
_entry.id   0020998744870fd2e1a731d9428ccbd0
#
_cell.length_a   1.000
_cell.length_b   1.000
_cell.length_c   1.000
_cell.angle_alpha   90.00
_cell.angle_beta   90.00
_cell.angle_gamma   90.00
#
_symmetry.space_group_name_H-M   'P 1'
#
loop_
_entity.id
_entity.type
_entity.pdbx_description
1 polymer ?
#
loop_
_entity_poly.entity_id
_entity_poly.type
_entity_poly.pdbx_seq_one_letter_code
_entity_poly.pdbx_strand_id
1 'polypeptide(L)'
;MRVKGGTVTRARRKRIMKLAKGYRGSKHRLFKTAKDQVMKSYVYAFRDRKVNKRKFRELWIARINAAARINNISYSKLMHGLKLANIDINRKMLADLAVNDPKAFTAIVDEAKKALN
;
A
#
# COMPACT_ATOMS: atom_id res chain seq x y z
N MET A 1 46.05 13.61 -29.39
CA MET A 1 44.99 12.92 -30.19
C MET A 1 43.64 13.14 -29.48
N ARG A 2 42.61 13.56 -30.21
CA ARG A 2 41.27 13.81 -29.62
C ARG A 2 40.47 12.53 -29.60
N VAL A 3 40.00 12.10 -28.41
CA VAL A 3 39.11 10.96 -28.26
C VAL A 3 37.65 11.42 -28.49
N LYS A 4 36.94 10.77 -29.38
CA LYS A 4 35.53 11.03 -29.64
C LYS A 4 34.67 10.06 -28.82
N GLY A 5 33.67 10.60 -28.10
CA GLY A 5 32.78 9.81 -27.25
C GLY A 5 31.74 8.95 -28.00
N GLY A 6 31.57 9.12 -29.29
CA GLY A 6 30.63 8.40 -30.13
C GLY A 6 29.17 8.57 -29.66
N THR A 7 28.42 7.48 -29.51
CA THR A 7 27.02 7.46 -29.17
C THR A 7 26.73 7.27 -27.67
N VAL A 8 27.75 7.10 -26.84
CA VAL A 8 27.64 6.71 -25.42
C VAL A 8 26.82 7.75 -24.62
N THR A 9 27.17 9.03 -24.74
CA THR A 9 26.47 10.11 -24.03
C THR A 9 25.01 10.20 -24.45
N ARG A 10 24.74 10.07 -25.75
CA ARG A 10 23.40 10.10 -26.31
C ARG A 10 22.56 8.92 -25.79
N ALA A 11 23.10 7.72 -25.75
CA ALA A 11 22.47 6.52 -25.22
C ALA A 11 22.11 6.68 -23.73
N ARG A 12 23.02 7.21 -22.93
CA ARG A 12 22.81 7.50 -21.51
C ARG A 12 21.68 8.49 -21.30
N ARG A 13 21.65 9.59 -22.03
CA ARG A 13 20.58 10.60 -21.95
C ARG A 13 19.24 10.01 -22.42
N LYS A 14 19.23 9.21 -23.46
CA LYS A 14 18.01 8.57 -23.99
C LYS A 14 17.33 7.64 -22.98
N ARG A 15 18.09 6.96 -22.13
CA ARG A 15 17.53 6.15 -21.03
C ARG A 15 16.73 7.00 -20.04
N ILE A 16 17.27 8.13 -19.63
CA ILE A 16 16.56 9.06 -18.72
C ILE A 16 15.33 9.65 -19.40
N MET A 17 15.43 10.08 -20.65
CA MET A 17 14.29 10.63 -21.39
C MET A 17 13.16 9.60 -21.59
N LYS A 18 13.50 8.32 -21.73
CA LYS A 18 12.51 7.25 -21.80
C LYS A 18 11.70 7.12 -20.49
N LEU A 19 12.36 7.26 -19.35
CA LEU A 19 11.72 7.24 -18.03
C LEU A 19 10.85 8.48 -17.77
N ALA A 20 11.20 9.60 -18.39
CA ALA A 20 10.47 10.87 -18.27
C ALA A 20 9.28 11.02 -19.23
N LYS A 21 8.96 10.02 -20.04
CA LYS A 21 7.80 10.04 -20.93
C LYS A 21 6.52 10.29 -20.17
N GLY A 22 5.68 11.21 -20.66
CA GLY A 22 4.42 11.58 -20.05
C GLY A 22 4.54 12.66 -18.96
N TYR A 23 5.73 13.13 -18.65
CA TYR A 23 5.92 14.25 -17.72
C TYR A 23 5.49 15.57 -18.37
N ARG A 24 5.03 16.52 -17.56
CA ARG A 24 4.50 17.79 -18.05
C ARG A 24 5.61 18.78 -18.41
N GLY A 25 5.36 19.57 -19.45
CA GLY A 25 6.22 20.68 -19.85
C GLY A 25 7.61 20.23 -20.28
N SER A 26 8.63 20.96 -19.87
CA SER A 26 10.03 20.69 -20.20
C SER A 26 10.60 19.42 -19.56
N LYS A 27 9.94 18.87 -18.56
CA LYS A 27 10.36 17.65 -17.85
C LYS A 27 10.40 16.40 -18.72
N HIS A 28 9.68 16.37 -19.84
CA HIS A 28 9.77 15.29 -20.82
C HIS A 28 10.62 15.63 -22.05
N ARG A 29 11.05 16.88 -22.20
CA ARG A 29 11.78 17.37 -23.38
C ARG A 29 13.24 17.69 -23.11
N LEU A 30 13.54 18.34 -21.98
CA LEU A 30 14.88 18.80 -21.63
C LEU A 30 15.55 17.83 -20.68
N PHE A 31 16.72 17.33 -21.06
CA PHE A 31 17.47 16.31 -20.29
C PHE A 31 17.75 16.77 -18.85
N LYS A 32 18.20 17.99 -18.63
CA LYS A 32 18.54 18.51 -17.32
C LYS A 32 17.35 18.44 -16.36
N THR A 33 16.23 18.98 -16.78
CA THR A 33 14.98 18.96 -16.01
C THR A 33 14.40 17.55 -15.85
N ALA A 34 14.45 16.76 -16.92
CA ALA A 34 13.99 15.37 -16.89
C ALA A 34 14.80 14.51 -15.91
N LYS A 35 16.12 14.66 -15.89
CA LYS A 35 16.99 13.93 -14.95
C LYS A 35 16.61 14.19 -13.50
N ASP A 36 16.47 15.46 -13.12
CA ASP A 36 16.13 15.84 -11.75
C ASP A 36 14.75 15.30 -11.34
N GLN A 37 13.78 15.39 -12.24
CA GLN A 37 12.44 14.89 -11.99
C GLN A 37 12.39 13.37 -11.90
N VAL A 38 13.12 12.64 -12.72
CA VAL A 38 13.21 11.18 -12.65
C VAL A 38 13.85 10.73 -11.33
N MET A 39 14.92 11.39 -10.90
CA MET A 39 15.53 11.12 -9.59
C MET A 39 14.53 11.33 -8.44
N LYS A 40 13.77 12.43 -8.49
CA LYS A 40 12.73 12.73 -7.50
C LYS A 40 11.61 11.69 -7.52
N SER A 41 11.21 11.24 -8.70
CA SER A 41 10.21 10.17 -8.85
C SER A 41 10.65 8.87 -8.18
N TYR A 42 11.91 8.49 -8.29
CA TYR A 42 12.44 7.31 -7.61
C TYR A 42 12.47 7.46 -6.09
N VAL A 43 12.80 8.64 -5.58
CA VAL A 43 12.76 8.92 -4.14
C VAL A 43 11.33 8.77 -3.62
N TYR A 44 10.36 9.33 -4.33
CA TYR A 44 8.94 9.18 -3.97
C TYR A 44 8.46 7.75 -4.08
N ALA A 45 8.85 7.01 -5.12
CA ALA A 45 8.50 5.60 -5.25
C ALA A 45 9.02 4.75 -4.08
N PHE A 46 10.26 4.98 -3.65
CA PHE A 46 10.84 4.32 -2.49
C PHE A 46 10.06 4.61 -1.19
N ARG A 47 9.78 5.88 -0.93
CA ARG A 47 8.99 6.30 0.22
C ARG A 47 7.58 5.71 0.18
N ASP A 48 6.90 5.82 -0.95
CA ASP A 48 5.49 5.47 -1.09
C ASP A 48 5.25 3.96 -1.09
N ARG A 49 6.22 3.14 -1.47
CA ARG A 49 6.14 1.68 -1.24
C ARG A 49 6.03 1.33 0.25
N LYS A 50 6.69 2.10 1.12
CA LYS A 50 6.55 1.94 2.58
C LYS A 50 5.23 2.49 3.10
N VAL A 51 4.77 3.63 2.57
CA VAL A 51 3.48 4.23 2.92
C VAL A 51 2.32 3.35 2.49
N ASN A 52 2.42 2.68 1.34
CA ASN A 52 1.37 1.84 0.80
C ASN A 52 0.98 0.70 1.76
N LYS A 53 1.95 0.11 2.45
CA LYS A 53 1.70 -0.92 3.48
C LYS A 53 0.81 -0.38 4.62
N ARG A 54 1.04 0.87 5.05
CA ARG A 54 0.24 1.53 6.08
C ARG A 54 -1.18 1.81 5.59
N LYS A 55 -1.33 2.30 4.36
CA LYS A 55 -2.64 2.58 3.76
C LYS A 55 -3.49 1.32 3.61
N PHE A 56 -2.90 0.20 3.18
CA PHE A 56 -3.62 -1.07 3.16
C PHE A 56 -4.07 -1.50 4.55
N ARG A 57 -3.22 -1.35 5.57
CA ARG A 57 -3.60 -1.67 6.95
C ARG A 57 -4.75 -0.78 7.46
N GLU A 58 -4.73 0.50 7.15
CA GLU A 58 -5.84 1.43 7.47
C GLU A 58 -7.14 0.99 6.80
N LEU A 59 -7.09 0.60 5.52
CA LEU A 59 -8.24 0.09 4.80
C LEU A 59 -8.79 -1.20 5.43
N TRP A 60 -7.94 -2.14 5.79
CA TRP A 60 -8.38 -3.37 6.48
C TRP A 60 -9.05 -3.07 7.81
N ILE A 61 -8.47 -2.19 8.61
CA ILE A 61 -9.05 -1.76 9.90
C ILE A 61 -10.42 -1.11 9.69
N ALA A 62 -10.57 -0.26 8.68
CA ALA A 62 -11.86 0.38 8.38
C ALA A 62 -12.93 -0.66 8.02
N ARG A 63 -12.61 -1.65 7.17
CA ARG A 63 -13.52 -2.73 6.79
C ARG A 63 -13.92 -3.60 7.98
N ILE A 64 -12.95 -4.02 8.79
CA ILE A 64 -13.20 -4.81 10.00
C ILE A 64 -14.07 -4.02 10.99
N ASN A 65 -13.79 -2.75 11.19
CA ASN A 65 -14.56 -1.89 12.11
C ASN A 65 -16.02 -1.74 11.66
N ALA A 66 -16.26 -1.54 10.37
CA ALA A 66 -17.61 -1.46 9.82
C ALA A 66 -18.39 -2.77 10.07
N ALA A 67 -17.78 -3.92 9.75
CA ALA A 67 -18.40 -5.23 9.96
C ALA A 67 -18.59 -5.56 11.46
N ALA A 68 -17.65 -5.15 12.32
CA ALA A 68 -17.76 -5.33 13.76
C ALA A 68 -18.95 -4.52 14.32
N ARG A 69 -19.15 -3.29 13.87
CA ARG A 69 -20.30 -2.46 14.28
C ARG A 69 -21.65 -3.06 13.88
N ILE A 70 -21.74 -3.66 12.69
CA ILE A 70 -22.93 -4.40 12.27
C ILE A 70 -23.23 -5.55 13.24
N ASN A 71 -22.21 -6.18 13.80
CA ASN A 71 -22.30 -7.23 14.80
C ASN A 71 -22.36 -6.71 16.25
N ASN A 72 -22.62 -5.42 16.48
CA ASN A 72 -22.74 -4.80 17.80
C ASN A 72 -21.49 -4.92 18.70
N ILE A 73 -20.32 -4.87 18.11
CA ILE A 73 -19.04 -4.86 18.84
C ILE A 73 -18.10 -3.79 18.28
N SER A 74 -17.29 -3.17 19.14
CA SER A 74 -16.27 -2.23 18.68
C SER A 74 -15.00 -2.99 18.18
N TYR A 75 -14.25 -2.36 17.27
CA TYR A 75 -13.00 -2.92 16.77
C TYR A 75 -12.03 -3.33 17.89
N SER A 76 -11.86 -2.47 18.89
CA SER A 76 -10.95 -2.73 20.01
C SER A 76 -11.38 -3.95 20.85
N LYS A 77 -12.67 -4.05 21.15
CA LYS A 77 -13.23 -5.20 21.86
C LYS A 77 -13.10 -6.49 21.03
N LEU A 78 -13.37 -6.42 19.73
CA LEU A 78 -13.19 -7.56 18.83
C LEU A 78 -11.74 -8.06 18.86
N MET A 79 -10.76 -7.16 18.67
CA MET A 79 -9.36 -7.54 18.67
C MET A 79 -8.89 -8.10 20.01
N HIS A 80 -9.44 -7.60 21.12
CA HIS A 80 -9.17 -8.13 22.46
C HIS A 80 -9.79 -9.52 22.63
N GLY A 81 -11.04 -9.70 22.24
CA GLY A 81 -11.72 -10.99 22.29
C GLY A 81 -11.04 -12.08 21.46
N LEU A 82 -10.60 -11.74 20.25
CA LEU A 82 -9.82 -12.67 19.42
C LEU A 82 -8.52 -13.11 20.09
N LYS A 83 -7.84 -12.19 20.76
CA LYS A 83 -6.62 -12.50 21.51
C LYS A 83 -6.91 -13.43 22.69
N LEU A 84 -7.99 -13.20 23.42
CA LEU A 84 -8.41 -14.05 24.55
C LEU A 84 -8.85 -15.45 24.07
N ALA A 85 -9.52 -15.52 22.93
CA ALA A 85 -9.93 -16.78 22.31
C ALA A 85 -8.78 -17.54 21.64
N ASN A 86 -7.54 -17.01 21.69
CA ASN A 86 -6.36 -17.55 20.98
C ASN A 86 -6.58 -17.75 19.46
N ILE A 87 -7.39 -16.88 18.84
CA ILE A 87 -7.64 -16.90 17.40
C ILE A 87 -6.62 -15.99 16.73
N ASP A 88 -5.62 -16.59 16.08
CA ASP A 88 -4.57 -15.85 15.37
C ASP A 88 -4.93 -15.67 13.89
N ILE A 89 -5.67 -14.62 13.59
CA ILE A 89 -6.03 -14.22 12.23
C ILE A 89 -5.50 -12.81 11.96
N ASN A 90 -4.80 -12.64 10.85
CA ASN A 90 -4.30 -11.32 10.47
C ASN A 90 -5.42 -10.41 9.93
N ARG A 91 -5.16 -9.10 9.96
CA ARG A 91 -6.14 -8.08 9.55
C ARG A 91 -6.55 -8.17 8.09
N LYS A 92 -5.67 -8.64 7.22
CA LYS A 92 -5.96 -8.85 5.80
C LYS A 92 -7.05 -9.91 5.63
N MET A 93 -6.89 -11.04 6.28
CA MET A 93 -7.88 -12.14 6.23
C MET A 93 -9.20 -11.74 6.88
N LEU A 94 -9.18 -11.06 8.04
CA LEU A 94 -10.40 -10.55 8.69
C LEU A 94 -11.14 -9.55 7.80
N ALA A 95 -10.42 -8.66 7.13
CA ALA A 95 -11.02 -7.69 6.22
C ALA A 95 -11.60 -8.35 4.97
N ASP A 96 -10.99 -9.42 4.49
CA ASP A 96 -11.50 -10.21 3.37
C ASP A 96 -12.79 -10.93 3.74
N LEU A 97 -12.82 -11.62 4.89
CA LEU A 97 -14.03 -12.25 5.43
C LEU A 97 -15.15 -11.23 5.66
N ALA A 98 -14.83 -10.05 6.18
CA ALA A 98 -15.81 -9.00 6.42
C ALA A 98 -16.55 -8.55 5.15
N VAL A 99 -15.92 -8.64 3.99
CA VAL A 99 -16.51 -8.22 2.71
C VAL A 99 -17.10 -9.39 1.94
N ASN A 100 -16.36 -10.50 1.84
CA ASN A 100 -16.69 -11.61 0.95
C ASN A 100 -17.51 -12.71 1.65
N ASP A 101 -17.32 -12.90 2.95
CA ASP A 101 -18.07 -13.90 3.75
C ASP A 101 -18.51 -13.34 5.11
N PRO A 102 -19.57 -12.52 5.14
CA PRO A 102 -20.09 -11.94 6.38
C PRO A 102 -20.52 -12.99 7.42
N LYS A 103 -20.96 -14.17 6.98
CA LYS A 103 -21.40 -15.25 7.88
C LYS A 103 -20.22 -15.83 8.67
N ALA A 104 -19.11 -16.10 7.98
CA ALA A 104 -17.88 -16.56 8.63
C ALA A 104 -17.31 -15.48 9.57
N PHE A 105 -17.38 -14.21 9.17
CA PHE A 105 -16.98 -13.09 10.03
C PHE A 105 -17.83 -13.02 11.30
N THR A 106 -19.15 -13.19 11.20
CA THR A 106 -20.06 -13.19 12.35
C THR A 106 -19.74 -14.35 13.32
N ALA A 107 -19.46 -15.55 12.81
CA ALA A 107 -19.07 -16.67 13.63
C ALA A 107 -17.78 -16.38 14.44
N ILE A 108 -16.80 -15.73 13.82
CA ILE A 108 -15.56 -15.31 14.50
C ILE A 108 -15.86 -14.26 15.59
N VAL A 109 -16.76 -13.31 15.30
CA VAL A 109 -17.19 -12.29 16.28
C VAL A 109 -17.87 -12.93 17.47
N ASP A 110 -18.72 -13.94 17.26
CA ASP A 110 -19.42 -14.64 18.34
C ASP A 110 -18.45 -15.40 19.26
N GLU A 111 -17.43 -16.04 18.69
CA GLU A 111 -16.34 -16.64 19.50
C GLU A 111 -15.57 -15.59 20.30
N ALA A 112 -15.26 -14.45 19.68
CA ALA A 112 -14.60 -13.34 20.38
C ALA A 112 -15.47 -12.78 21.52
N LYS A 113 -16.79 -12.68 21.35
CA LYS A 113 -17.74 -12.25 22.40
C LYS A 113 -17.81 -13.23 23.55
N LYS A 114 -17.82 -14.54 23.27
CA LYS A 114 -17.78 -15.59 24.32
C LYS A 114 -16.54 -15.47 25.18
N ALA A 115 -15.40 -15.17 24.60
CA ALA A 115 -14.14 -15.02 25.32
C ALA A 115 -14.06 -13.72 26.15
N LEU A 116 -14.93 -12.73 25.88
CA LEU A 116 -14.99 -11.46 26.63
C LEU A 116 -15.91 -11.52 27.85
N ASN A 117 -16.79 -12.50 27.91
CA ASN A 117 -17.72 -12.76 29.04
C ASN A 117 -17.10 -13.76 29.99
#